data_5160d2766da884eac4125dcfa396ba67
#
_entry.id   5160d2766da884eac4125dcfa396ba67
#
_cell.length_a   1.000
_cell.length_b   1.000
_cell.length_c   1.000
_cell.angle_alpha   90.00
_cell.angle_beta   90.00
_cell.angle_gamma   90.00
#
_symmetry.space_group_name_H-M   'P 1'
#
loop_
_entity.id
_entity.type
_entity.pdbx_description
1 polymer ?
#
loop_
_entity_poly.entity_id
_entity_poly.type
_entity_poly.pdbx_seq_one_letter_code
_entity_poly.pdbx_strand_id
1 'polypeptide(L)'
;MRALKVLALVFAPLVSLTVCGQNRADAAPATAGVAGAAYDTSAAANQRFLADYAARPDVKKLPDGLMYRVLRAAASDGPQVQKNSDTVWVYYKGTLINGKVFDKTKPEEPTSFQVGGVIPGWTEALKLMKTGDTWELVIPPDLAYASDGKGDAIPPNQSLVFLVSLTKVEYAP
;
A
#
# COMPACT_ATOMS: atom_id res chain seq x y z
N MET A 1 -76.15 29.35 4.75
CA MET A 1 -75.98 30.77 4.28
C MET A 1 -74.50 30.90 3.88
N ARG A 2 -74.25 30.93 2.60
CA ARG A 2 -73.72 32.06 1.83
C ARG A 2 -72.42 32.60 2.47
N ALA A 3 -71.29 32.76 1.84
CA ALA A 3 -70.89 33.12 0.46
C ALA A 3 -69.42 32.76 0.30
N LEU A 4 -68.91 32.23 -0.76
CA LEU A 4 -68.60 32.72 -2.10
C LEU A 4 -67.55 33.88 -2.15
N LYS A 5 -66.51 33.62 -2.95
CA LYS A 5 -65.54 34.49 -3.62
C LYS A 5 -64.19 34.65 -2.92
N VAL A 6 -63.03 34.72 -3.57
CA VAL A 6 -62.66 35.07 -4.95
C VAL A 6 -61.31 34.47 -5.27
N LEU A 7 -61.20 33.97 -6.51
CA LEU A 7 -60.01 33.59 -7.28
C LEU A 7 -59.04 34.78 -7.40
N ALA A 8 -57.79 34.58 -7.07
CA ALA A 8 -56.71 35.42 -7.59
C ALA A 8 -55.57 34.56 -8.12
N LEU A 9 -55.53 34.42 -9.42
CA LEU A 9 -54.45 33.89 -10.22
C LEU A 9 -53.28 34.86 -10.18
N VAL A 10 -52.17 34.52 -9.58
CA VAL A 10 -50.92 35.24 -9.77
C VAL A 10 -49.95 34.33 -10.50
N PHE A 11 -49.75 34.68 -11.75
CA PHE A 11 -48.67 34.15 -12.58
C PHE A 11 -47.32 34.60 -12.01
N ALA A 12 -46.48 33.70 -11.63
CA ALA A 12 -45.07 33.98 -11.40
C ALA A 12 -44.20 33.13 -12.37
N PRO A 13 -43.13 33.69 -12.92
CA PRO A 13 -42.42 33.10 -14.05
C PRO A 13 -41.59 31.91 -13.65
N LEU A 14 -41.55 30.94 -14.55
CA LEU A 14 -40.67 29.78 -14.54
C LEU A 14 -39.21 30.26 -14.57
N VAL A 15 -38.52 30.25 -13.43
CA VAL A 15 -37.07 30.30 -13.43
C VAL A 15 -36.56 28.86 -13.66
N SER A 16 -36.15 28.61 -14.88
CA SER A 16 -35.40 27.39 -15.21
C SER A 16 -34.07 27.42 -14.50
N LEU A 17 -33.99 26.77 -13.32
CA LEU A 17 -32.73 26.39 -12.74
C LEU A 17 -32.19 25.20 -13.55
N THR A 18 -31.27 25.50 -14.44
CA THR A 18 -30.38 24.50 -15.05
C THR A 18 -29.54 23.90 -13.93
N VAL A 19 -29.98 22.77 -13.38
CA VAL A 19 -29.16 21.97 -12.51
C VAL A 19 -28.05 21.37 -13.37
N CYS A 20 -26.90 22.03 -13.33
CA CYS A 20 -25.65 21.48 -13.85
C CYS A 20 -25.40 20.18 -13.08
N GLY A 21 -25.61 19.07 -13.75
CA GLY A 21 -25.36 17.74 -13.20
C GLY A 21 -23.89 17.63 -12.81
N GLN A 22 -23.62 17.76 -11.51
CA GLN A 22 -22.38 17.29 -10.93
C GLN A 22 -22.44 15.76 -10.95
N ASN A 23 -21.88 15.18 -12.00
CA ASN A 23 -21.43 13.80 -11.96
C ASN A 23 -20.44 13.67 -10.79
N ARG A 24 -20.98 13.33 -9.63
CA ARG A 24 -20.18 12.60 -8.65
C ARG A 24 -19.89 11.25 -9.27
N ALA A 25 -18.82 11.19 -10.02
CA ALA A 25 -18.13 9.94 -10.21
C ALA A 25 -17.83 9.42 -8.82
N ASP A 26 -18.49 8.33 -8.44
CA ASP A 26 -18.09 7.52 -7.31
C ASP A 26 -16.61 7.19 -7.49
N ALA A 27 -15.77 7.94 -6.79
CA ALA A 27 -14.38 7.63 -6.68
C ALA A 27 -14.32 6.33 -5.87
N ALA A 28 -14.25 5.22 -6.57
CA ALA A 28 -13.80 3.97 -5.99
C ALA A 28 -12.54 4.28 -5.17
N PRO A 29 -12.39 3.74 -3.95
CA PRO A 29 -11.19 3.97 -3.17
C PRO A 29 -10.02 3.50 -4.01
N ALA A 30 -9.13 4.43 -4.33
CA ALA A 30 -7.92 4.17 -5.08
C ALA A 30 -7.04 3.22 -4.26
N THR A 31 -7.19 1.93 -4.47
CA THR A 31 -6.24 0.87 -4.11
C THR A 31 -5.05 0.90 -5.07
N ALA A 32 -4.67 2.09 -5.53
CA ALA A 32 -3.42 2.26 -6.25
C ALA A 32 -2.29 2.23 -5.22
N GLY A 33 -1.45 1.22 -5.30
CA GLY A 33 -0.19 1.19 -4.57
C GLY A 33 0.51 2.54 -4.72
N VAL A 34 1.11 3.00 -3.64
CA VAL A 34 1.67 4.36 -3.50
C VAL A 34 2.77 4.66 -4.50
N ALA A 35 3.42 3.63 -5.01
CA ALA A 35 4.41 3.73 -6.06
C ALA A 35 3.72 4.04 -7.40
N GLY A 36 3.95 5.21 -7.93
CA GLY A 36 3.37 5.64 -9.20
C GLY A 36 4.19 6.72 -9.88
N ALA A 37 3.75 7.13 -11.06
CA ALA A 37 4.42 8.11 -11.91
C ALA A 37 4.63 9.51 -11.30
N ALA A 38 4.15 9.76 -10.08
CA ALA A 38 4.30 11.04 -9.38
C ALA A 38 5.72 11.28 -8.84
N TYR A 39 6.56 10.24 -8.74
CA TYR A 39 7.92 10.33 -8.21
C TYR A 39 8.93 9.86 -9.25
N ASP A 40 10.04 10.58 -9.37
CA ASP A 40 11.27 10.06 -9.97
C ASP A 40 12.08 9.25 -8.93
N THR A 41 13.26 8.77 -9.27
CA THR A 41 14.12 8.00 -8.37
C THR A 41 15.23 8.82 -7.72
N SER A 42 15.12 10.16 -7.72
CA SER A 42 16.07 11.03 -7.04
C SER A 42 16.02 10.89 -5.52
N ALA A 43 17.10 11.27 -4.84
CA ALA A 43 17.15 11.27 -3.38
C ALA A 43 16.03 12.16 -2.78
N ALA A 44 15.78 13.33 -3.37
CA ALA A 44 14.73 14.23 -2.93
C ALA A 44 13.33 13.61 -3.09
N ALA A 45 13.11 12.89 -4.20
CA ALA A 45 11.84 12.17 -4.42
C ALA A 45 11.65 11.03 -3.41
N ASN A 46 12.71 10.28 -3.09
CA ASN A 46 12.66 9.23 -2.07
C ASN A 46 12.31 9.80 -0.69
N GLN A 47 12.94 10.89 -0.27
CA GLN A 47 12.63 11.55 1.01
C GLN A 47 11.18 12.04 1.06
N ARG A 48 10.72 12.70 0.02
CA ARG A 48 9.33 13.17 -0.09
C ARG A 48 8.33 12.02 -0.06
N PHE A 49 8.61 10.96 -0.81
CA PHE A 49 7.78 9.76 -0.81
C PHE A 49 7.63 9.15 0.58
N LEU A 50 8.74 8.99 1.32
CA LEU A 50 8.71 8.48 2.69
C LEU A 50 7.90 9.37 3.63
N ALA A 51 8.01 10.70 3.49
CA ALA A 51 7.24 11.64 4.31
C ALA A 51 5.73 11.57 3.97
N ASP A 52 5.38 11.57 2.69
CA ASP A 52 4.00 11.49 2.21
C ASP A 52 3.34 10.15 2.60
N TYR A 53 4.11 9.06 2.55
CA TYR A 53 3.62 7.76 2.98
C TYR A 53 3.39 7.69 4.49
N ALA A 54 4.32 8.22 5.29
CA ALA A 54 4.20 8.26 6.75
C ALA A 54 3.02 9.10 7.25
N ALA A 55 2.56 10.07 6.47
CA ALA A 55 1.43 10.93 6.82
C ALA A 55 0.06 10.24 6.68
N ARG A 56 -0.01 9.04 6.11
CA ARG A 56 -1.26 8.30 5.92
C ARG A 56 -1.77 7.72 7.22
N PRO A 57 -3.06 7.79 7.50
CA PRO A 57 -3.64 7.37 8.78
C PRO A 57 -3.62 5.85 9.01
N ASP A 58 -3.53 5.05 7.94
CA ASP A 58 -3.52 3.59 7.97
C ASP A 58 -2.10 2.99 7.95
N VAL A 59 -1.07 3.84 7.95
CA VAL A 59 0.33 3.45 7.95
C VAL A 59 0.88 3.35 9.37
N LYS A 60 1.57 2.26 9.65
CA LYS A 60 2.38 2.08 10.86
C LYS A 60 3.85 2.28 10.51
N LYS A 61 4.53 3.11 11.30
CA LYS A 61 5.96 3.36 11.17
C LYS A 61 6.68 2.81 12.39
N LEU A 62 7.73 2.04 12.16
CA LEU A 62 8.61 1.52 13.21
C LEU A 62 9.76 2.48 13.50
N PRO A 63 10.45 2.34 14.66
CA PRO A 63 11.52 3.27 15.07
C PRO A 63 12.71 3.33 14.11
N ASP A 64 13.01 2.24 13.40
CA ASP A 64 14.08 2.12 12.40
C ASP A 64 13.70 2.71 11.02
N GLY A 65 12.46 3.15 10.86
CA GLY A 65 11.95 3.76 9.66
C GLY A 65 11.18 2.83 8.73
N LEU A 66 11.12 1.52 9.00
CA LEU A 66 10.23 0.62 8.27
C LEU A 66 8.79 1.09 8.41
N MET A 67 8.07 1.15 7.31
CA MET A 67 6.63 1.47 7.31
C MET A 67 5.84 0.35 6.67
N TYR A 68 4.65 0.11 7.18
CA TYR A 68 3.76 -0.89 6.62
C TYR A 68 2.29 -0.53 6.78
N ARG A 69 1.49 -1.13 5.93
CA ARG A 69 0.04 -1.06 5.93
C ARG A 69 -0.54 -2.45 5.77
N VAL A 70 -1.45 -2.81 6.66
CA VAL A 70 -2.15 -4.10 6.57
C VAL A 70 -3.29 -3.97 5.56
N LEU A 71 -3.17 -4.65 4.42
CA LEU A 71 -4.20 -4.65 3.39
C LEU A 71 -5.23 -5.75 3.63
N ARG A 72 -4.78 -6.88 4.14
CA ARG A 72 -5.61 -7.99 4.59
C ARG A 72 -4.97 -8.60 5.82
N ALA A 73 -5.71 -8.64 6.91
CA ALA A 73 -5.31 -9.38 8.09
C ALA A 73 -5.70 -10.84 7.97
N ALA A 74 -4.89 -11.73 8.54
CA ALA A 74 -5.21 -13.14 8.66
C ALA A 74 -6.54 -13.34 9.42
N ALA A 75 -7.33 -14.31 8.98
CA ALA A 75 -8.64 -14.59 9.57
C ALA A 75 -8.55 -15.23 10.97
N SER A 76 -7.38 -15.72 11.35
CA SER A 76 -7.12 -16.38 12.65
C SER A 76 -5.68 -16.10 13.09
N ASP A 77 -5.35 -16.51 14.33
CA ASP A 77 -3.97 -16.50 14.84
C ASP A 77 -3.13 -17.59 14.16
N GLY A 78 -2.83 -17.34 12.88
CA GLY A 78 -1.98 -18.21 12.06
C GLY A 78 -0.53 -18.24 12.54
N PRO A 79 0.26 -19.23 12.06
CA PRO A 79 1.69 -19.31 12.33
C PRO A 79 2.40 -17.99 12.04
N GLN A 80 3.32 -17.63 12.93
CA GLN A 80 4.15 -16.44 12.85
C GLN A 80 5.62 -16.85 12.97
N VAL A 81 6.51 -16.12 12.32
CA VAL A 81 7.96 -16.36 12.38
C VAL A 81 8.46 -16.25 13.81
N GLN A 82 9.26 -17.20 14.25
CA GLN A 82 9.87 -17.27 15.59
C GLN A 82 11.37 -17.02 15.56
N LYS A 83 12.06 -17.55 14.54
CA LYS A 83 13.52 -17.48 14.41
C LYS A 83 13.92 -16.95 13.03
N ASN A 84 15.12 -16.40 12.92
CA ASN A 84 15.70 -16.02 11.61
C ASN A 84 15.99 -17.24 10.71
N SER A 85 16.12 -18.42 11.30
CA SER A 85 16.32 -19.67 10.58
C SER A 85 15.03 -20.24 9.98
N ASP A 86 13.86 -19.73 10.38
CA ASP A 86 12.58 -20.18 9.83
C ASP A 86 12.50 -19.85 8.33
N THR A 87 11.75 -20.64 7.60
CA THR A 87 11.49 -20.44 6.16
C THR A 87 10.05 -19.97 5.98
N VAL A 88 9.87 -18.97 5.14
CA VAL A 88 8.56 -18.41 4.77
C VAL A 88 8.28 -18.65 3.29
N TRP A 89 7.02 -18.83 2.96
CA TRP A 89 6.50 -18.87 1.59
C TRP A 89 5.64 -17.65 1.36
N VAL A 90 5.96 -16.89 0.31
CA VAL A 90 5.31 -15.62 0.04
C VAL A 90 4.99 -15.44 -1.43
N TYR A 91 3.88 -14.74 -1.70
CA TYR A 91 3.74 -14.00 -2.95
C TYR A 91 4.19 -12.57 -2.72
N TYR A 92 4.93 -12.01 -3.66
CA TYR A 92 5.33 -10.61 -3.55
C TYR A 92 5.46 -9.92 -4.90
N LYS A 93 5.38 -8.60 -4.85
CA LYS A 93 5.75 -7.69 -5.92
C LYS A 93 6.53 -6.52 -5.34
N GLY A 94 7.77 -6.34 -5.81
CA GLY A 94 8.65 -5.23 -5.44
C GLY A 94 8.68 -4.16 -6.53
N THR A 95 8.53 -2.91 -6.13
CA THR A 95 8.59 -1.74 -7.01
C THR A 95 9.47 -0.65 -6.41
N LEU A 96 10.09 0.15 -7.27
CA LEU A 96 10.62 1.44 -6.90
C LEU A 96 9.47 2.43 -6.62
N ILE A 97 9.78 3.57 -6.03
CA ILE A 97 8.78 4.61 -5.71
C ILE A 97 8.06 5.17 -6.93
N ASN A 98 8.64 5.06 -8.12
CA ASN A 98 8.02 5.45 -9.41
C ASN A 98 7.12 4.35 -10.00
N GLY A 99 6.92 3.23 -9.30
CA GLY A 99 6.09 2.12 -9.75
C GLY A 99 6.79 1.10 -10.66
N LYS A 100 8.06 1.33 -11.05
CA LYS A 100 8.83 0.36 -11.84
C LYS A 100 9.00 -0.93 -11.04
N VAL A 101 8.45 -2.02 -11.55
CA VAL A 101 8.61 -3.36 -10.96
C VAL A 101 10.04 -3.83 -11.20
N PHE A 102 10.74 -4.21 -10.13
CA PHE A 102 12.08 -4.78 -10.22
C PHE A 102 12.11 -6.28 -9.92
N ASP A 103 11.11 -6.78 -9.17
CA ASP A 103 11.02 -8.21 -8.85
C ASP A 103 9.59 -8.59 -8.46
N LYS A 104 9.19 -9.83 -8.72
CA LYS A 104 7.90 -10.38 -8.33
C LYS A 104 7.89 -11.91 -8.45
N THR A 105 7.03 -12.55 -7.65
CA THR A 105 6.71 -13.97 -7.85
C THR A 105 5.93 -14.20 -9.14
N LYS A 106 5.99 -15.40 -9.68
CA LYS A 106 5.08 -15.83 -10.73
C LYS A 106 3.67 -16.06 -10.17
N PRO A 107 2.64 -15.96 -11.01
CA PRO A 107 1.29 -16.35 -10.61
C PRO A 107 1.30 -17.80 -10.11
N GLU A 108 0.60 -18.05 -8.99
CA GLU A 108 0.40 -19.39 -8.39
C GLU A 108 1.66 -20.12 -7.90
N GLU A 109 2.84 -19.50 -8.00
CA GLU A 109 4.10 -20.05 -7.49
C GLU A 109 4.65 -19.16 -6.36
N PRO A 110 4.36 -19.43 -5.09
CA PRO A 110 4.98 -18.69 -4.00
C PRO A 110 6.47 -19.01 -3.92
N THR A 111 7.28 -18.05 -3.57
CA THR A 111 8.73 -18.23 -3.40
C THR A 111 9.04 -18.40 -1.92
N SER A 112 9.95 -19.32 -1.60
CA SER A 112 10.43 -19.53 -0.24
C SER A 112 11.70 -18.73 0.04
N PHE A 113 11.79 -18.19 1.25
CA PHE A 113 12.97 -17.49 1.76
C PHE A 113 13.23 -17.89 3.21
N GLN A 114 14.51 -18.04 3.57
CA GLN A 114 14.91 -18.04 4.96
C GLN A 114 14.82 -16.61 5.50
N VAL A 115 14.18 -16.41 6.65
CA VAL A 115 13.89 -15.07 7.20
C VAL A 115 15.14 -14.24 7.45
N GLY A 116 16.25 -14.86 7.85
CA GLY A 116 17.53 -14.18 8.04
C GLY A 116 18.34 -13.97 6.74
N GLY A 117 17.87 -14.47 5.61
CA GLY A 117 18.56 -14.38 4.31
C GLY A 117 18.04 -13.25 3.40
N VAL A 118 17.06 -12.48 3.86
CA VAL A 118 16.47 -11.36 3.11
C VAL A 118 16.95 -10.01 3.67
N ILE A 119 16.58 -8.91 3.00
CA ILE A 119 16.92 -7.56 3.47
C ILE A 119 16.33 -7.28 4.87
N PRO A 120 16.99 -6.43 5.69
CA PRO A 120 16.57 -6.19 7.08
C PRO A 120 15.10 -5.81 7.23
N GLY A 121 14.57 -4.92 6.39
CA GLY A 121 13.17 -4.53 6.43
C GLY A 121 12.18 -5.68 6.19
N TRP A 122 12.54 -6.66 5.37
CA TRP A 122 11.74 -7.88 5.21
C TRP A 122 11.79 -8.77 6.44
N THR A 123 13.00 -9.00 6.99
CA THR A 123 13.18 -9.80 8.21
C THR A 123 12.31 -9.28 9.35
N GLU A 124 12.25 -7.96 9.52
CA GLU A 124 11.45 -7.34 10.56
C GLU A 124 9.96 -7.45 10.27
N ALA A 125 9.52 -7.10 9.05
CA ALA A 125 8.13 -7.21 8.66
C ALA A 125 7.59 -8.64 8.79
N LEU A 126 8.32 -9.65 8.32
CA LEU A 126 7.92 -11.05 8.37
C LEU A 126 7.73 -11.56 9.80
N LYS A 127 8.50 -11.07 10.78
CA LYS A 127 8.32 -11.39 12.20
C LYS A 127 7.03 -10.81 12.80
N LEU A 128 6.50 -9.76 12.20
CA LEU A 128 5.25 -9.12 12.63
C LEU A 128 4.04 -9.71 11.91
N MET A 129 4.22 -10.28 10.72
CA MET A 129 3.16 -10.88 9.91
C MET A 129 2.74 -12.25 10.43
N LYS A 130 1.46 -12.58 10.20
CA LYS A 130 0.89 -13.92 10.41
C LYS A 130 0.59 -14.56 9.06
N THR A 131 0.62 -15.88 9.01
CA THR A 131 0.19 -16.62 7.81
C THR A 131 -1.23 -16.25 7.44
N GLY A 132 -1.43 -15.81 6.20
CA GLY A 132 -2.69 -15.27 5.68
C GLY A 132 -2.73 -13.75 5.55
N ASP A 133 -1.76 -13.04 6.15
CA ASP A 133 -1.64 -11.59 6.00
C ASP A 133 -1.23 -11.18 4.59
N THR A 134 -1.71 -10.02 4.16
CA THR A 134 -1.19 -9.30 3.00
C THR A 134 -0.89 -7.87 3.42
N TRP A 135 0.37 -7.48 3.32
CA TRP A 135 0.85 -6.16 3.73
C TRP A 135 1.49 -5.43 2.56
N GLU A 136 1.38 -4.11 2.58
CA GLU A 136 2.23 -3.21 1.80
C GLU A 136 3.34 -2.70 2.72
N LEU A 137 4.59 -2.92 2.29
CA LEU A 137 5.79 -2.48 3.01
C LEU A 137 6.43 -1.34 2.26
N VAL A 138 6.87 -0.32 2.98
CA VAL A 138 7.77 0.72 2.46
C VAL A 138 9.05 0.66 3.28
N ILE A 139 10.13 0.31 2.61
CA ILE A 139 11.43 0.02 3.20
C ILE A 139 12.39 1.13 2.81
N PRO A 140 12.89 1.92 3.77
CA PRO A 140 13.89 2.94 3.48
C PRO A 140 15.21 2.30 3.03
N PRO A 141 16.09 3.05 2.35
CA PRO A 141 17.33 2.53 1.77
C PRO A 141 18.20 1.74 2.76
N ASP A 142 18.33 2.22 3.99
CA ASP A 142 19.20 1.62 5.03
C ASP A 142 18.73 0.22 5.47
N LEU A 143 17.47 -0.08 5.30
CA LEU A 143 16.87 -1.40 5.57
C LEU A 143 16.73 -2.26 4.30
N ALA A 144 17.27 -1.79 3.18
CA ALA A 144 17.24 -2.44 1.86
C ALA A 144 18.68 -2.64 1.31
N TYR A 145 19.02 -1.94 0.24
CA TYR A 145 20.33 -2.09 -0.44
C TYR A 145 21.21 -0.85 -0.27
N ALA A 146 20.83 0.11 0.55
CA ALA A 146 21.59 1.31 0.91
C ALA A 146 22.26 1.99 -0.31
N SER A 147 23.52 2.40 -0.15
CA SER A 147 24.33 3.04 -1.20
C SER A 147 24.79 2.09 -2.31
N ASP A 148 24.68 0.78 -2.10
CA ASP A 148 25.18 -0.21 -3.07
C ASP A 148 24.16 -0.46 -4.20
N GLY A 149 22.85 -0.35 -3.88
CA GLY A 149 21.80 -0.74 -4.79
C GLY A 149 21.81 -2.23 -5.11
N LYS A 150 21.17 -2.64 -6.21
CA LYS A 150 21.18 -4.04 -6.69
C LYS A 150 21.19 -4.08 -8.21
N GLY A 151 22.39 -4.02 -8.78
CA GLY A 151 22.58 -4.00 -10.22
C GLY A 151 21.78 -2.88 -10.90
N ASP A 152 21.36 -3.08 -12.15
CA ASP A 152 20.60 -2.09 -12.91
C ASP A 152 19.13 -1.98 -12.47
N ALA A 153 18.66 -2.94 -11.66
CA ALA A 153 17.25 -3.01 -11.26
C ALA A 153 16.92 -2.02 -10.13
N ILE A 154 17.83 -1.85 -9.17
CA ILE A 154 17.66 -0.99 -8.00
C ILE A 154 18.87 -0.06 -7.88
N PRO A 155 18.74 1.21 -8.29
CA PRO A 155 19.81 2.20 -8.11
C PRO A 155 20.19 2.39 -6.63
N PRO A 156 21.34 3.01 -6.33
CA PRO A 156 21.71 3.37 -4.96
C PRO A 156 20.67 4.23 -4.25
N ASN A 157 20.56 4.05 -2.94
CA ASN A 157 19.72 4.85 -2.04
C ASN A 157 18.23 4.89 -2.40
N GLN A 158 17.69 3.77 -2.88
CA GLN A 158 16.28 3.67 -3.21
C GLN A 158 15.44 3.13 -2.05
N SER A 159 14.34 3.82 -1.77
CA SER A 159 13.24 3.25 -0.98
C SER A 159 12.49 2.24 -1.83
N LEU A 160 12.10 1.14 -1.23
CA LEU A 160 11.42 0.04 -1.92
C LEU A 160 10.00 -0.12 -1.41
N VAL A 161 9.09 -0.40 -2.32
CA VAL A 161 7.70 -0.73 -2.00
C VAL A 161 7.44 -2.17 -2.34
N PHE A 162 6.96 -2.94 -1.37
CA PHE A 162 6.59 -4.33 -1.58
C PHE A 162 5.14 -4.58 -1.20
N LEU A 163 4.45 -5.30 -2.05
CA LEU A 163 3.23 -6.00 -1.68
C LEU A 163 3.62 -7.43 -1.33
N VAL A 164 3.34 -7.88 -0.10
CA VAL A 164 3.73 -9.21 0.39
C VAL A 164 2.52 -9.92 0.95
N SER A 165 2.30 -11.16 0.50
CA SER A 165 1.31 -12.08 1.07
C SER A 165 2.03 -13.28 1.66
N LEU A 166 1.96 -13.45 2.99
CA LEU A 166 2.57 -14.57 3.71
C LEU A 166 1.62 -15.78 3.67
N THR A 167 2.04 -16.85 3.00
CA THR A 167 1.20 -18.04 2.79
C THR A 167 1.52 -19.19 3.72
N LYS A 168 2.78 -19.35 4.13
CA LYS A 168 3.24 -20.43 5.00
C LYS A 168 4.45 -19.99 5.81
N VAL A 169 4.54 -20.46 7.04
CA VAL A 169 5.77 -20.45 7.86
C VAL A 169 6.17 -21.89 8.13
N GLU A 170 7.43 -22.21 7.94
CA GLU A 170 8.03 -23.51 8.26
C GLU A 170 9.15 -23.28 9.27
N TYR A 171 8.97 -23.85 10.45
CA TYR A 171 9.92 -23.66 11.55
C TYR A 171 11.19 -24.48 11.33
N ALA A 172 12.31 -23.85 11.53
CA ALA A 172 13.58 -24.55 11.58
C ALA A 172 13.67 -25.41 12.85
N PRO A 173 14.29 -26.59 12.77
CA PRO A 173 14.50 -27.47 13.90
C PRO A 173 15.35 -26.83 15.03
#